data_cba1bb385345c7a3322f102182178005
#
_entry.id   cba1bb385345c7a3322f102182178005
#
_cell.length_a   1.000
_cell.length_b   1.000
_cell.length_c   1.000
_cell.angle_alpha   90.00
_cell.angle_beta   90.00
_cell.angle_gamma   90.00
#
_symmetry.space_group_name_H-M   'P 1'
#
loop_
_entity.id
_entity.type
_entity.pdbx_description
1 polymer ?
#
loop_
_entity_poly.entity_id
_entity_poly.type
_entity_poly.pdbx_seq_one_letter_code
_entity_poly.pdbx_strand_id
1 'polypeptide(L)'
;MAEKEIHMEVHRDDEASKLGMWLFIFTELLLFGGLFLVYSVFRAEYPANFHEGSMELSVTIGAINTIALLFSSMTIAMALSAIQKNNRKLSMRLIAVTLLMATIFLFNKYLEWSMKFEHGLYPGSPLMPHLERGDLLFFSLYFFMTGLHALHIIVGMVLLTMCYFKIKKGTLNFQKYIHLENGALYWHLVDLIWIFLFPLLYLIT
;
A
#
# COMPACT_ATOMS: atom_id res chain seq x y z
N MET A 1 -9.23 -15.82 -41.00
CA MET A 1 -9.53 -16.65 -39.82
C MET A 1 -8.46 -16.52 -38.75
N ALA A 2 -7.18 -16.74 -39.03
CA ALA A 2 -6.09 -16.65 -38.04
C ALA A 2 -5.99 -15.29 -37.28
N GLU A 3 -6.20 -14.17 -37.96
CA GLU A 3 -6.14 -12.84 -37.35
C GLU A 3 -7.29 -12.60 -36.33
N LYS A 4 -8.48 -13.15 -36.59
CA LYS A 4 -9.64 -13.08 -35.72
C LYS A 4 -9.49 -14.01 -34.51
N GLU A 5 -8.81 -15.16 -34.65
CA GLU A 5 -8.49 -16.06 -33.55
C GLU A 5 -7.43 -15.46 -32.64
N ILE A 6 -6.38 -14.83 -33.19
CA ILE A 6 -5.33 -14.13 -32.42
C ILE A 6 -5.94 -12.96 -31.61
N HIS A 7 -6.85 -12.17 -32.20
CA HIS A 7 -7.54 -11.10 -31.49
C HIS A 7 -8.44 -11.62 -30.37
N MET A 8 -9.11 -12.77 -30.54
CA MET A 8 -9.94 -13.39 -29.51
C MET A 8 -9.10 -13.96 -28.36
N GLU A 9 -7.94 -14.57 -28.64
CA GLU A 9 -7.04 -15.09 -27.61
C GLU A 9 -6.45 -13.96 -26.76
N VAL A 10 -5.96 -12.87 -27.38
CA VAL A 10 -5.39 -11.71 -26.66
C VAL A 10 -6.46 -11.06 -25.79
N HIS A 11 -7.69 -10.92 -26.25
CA HIS A 11 -8.78 -10.32 -25.46
C HIS A 11 -9.15 -11.20 -24.25
N ARG A 12 -9.17 -12.51 -24.42
CA ARG A 12 -9.45 -13.47 -23.34
C ARG A 12 -8.36 -13.47 -22.26
N ASP A 13 -7.10 -13.32 -22.66
CA ASP A 13 -5.97 -13.25 -21.73
C ASP A 13 -6.00 -11.95 -20.89
N ASP A 14 -6.41 -10.83 -21.49
CA ASP A 14 -6.56 -9.56 -20.79
C ASP A 14 -7.72 -9.60 -19.78
N GLU A 15 -8.84 -10.21 -20.12
CA GLU A 15 -9.98 -10.40 -19.21
C GLU A 15 -9.62 -11.35 -18.06
N ALA A 16 -8.93 -12.46 -18.33
CA ALA A 16 -8.45 -13.38 -17.32
C ALA A 16 -7.46 -12.70 -16.36
N SER A 17 -6.57 -11.84 -16.88
CA SER A 17 -5.62 -11.06 -16.07
C SER A 17 -6.34 -10.07 -15.15
N LYS A 18 -7.38 -9.39 -15.63
CA LYS A 18 -8.20 -8.48 -14.80
C LYS A 18 -8.96 -9.25 -13.72
N LEU A 19 -9.59 -10.37 -14.07
CA LEU A 19 -10.30 -11.20 -13.11
C LEU A 19 -9.35 -11.69 -12.01
N GLY A 20 -8.16 -12.16 -12.37
CA GLY A 20 -7.14 -12.56 -11.41
C GLY A 20 -6.74 -11.43 -10.45
N MET A 21 -6.58 -10.19 -10.96
CA MET A 21 -6.30 -9.02 -10.14
C MET A 21 -7.45 -8.69 -9.19
N TRP A 22 -8.71 -8.78 -9.63
CA TRP A 22 -9.87 -8.55 -8.77
C TRP A 22 -10.01 -9.60 -7.66
N LEU A 23 -9.75 -10.88 -7.98
CA LEU A 23 -9.72 -11.96 -6.97
C LEU A 23 -8.60 -11.72 -5.96
N PHE A 24 -7.42 -11.30 -6.41
CA PHE A 24 -6.31 -10.94 -5.53
C PHE A 24 -6.69 -9.77 -4.62
N ILE A 25 -7.25 -8.66 -5.15
CA ILE A 25 -7.73 -7.51 -4.37
C ILE A 25 -8.72 -7.97 -3.29
N PHE A 26 -9.64 -8.87 -3.63
CA PHE A 26 -10.61 -9.41 -2.69
C PHE A 26 -9.95 -10.17 -1.53
N THR A 27 -8.94 -10.99 -1.82
CA THR A 27 -8.19 -11.71 -0.77
C THR A 27 -7.44 -10.77 0.16
N GLU A 28 -6.85 -9.69 -0.37
CA GLU A 28 -6.15 -8.68 0.43
C GLU A 28 -7.11 -7.86 1.30
N LEU A 29 -8.29 -7.53 0.78
CA LEU A 29 -9.35 -6.87 1.56
C LEU A 29 -9.84 -7.77 2.72
N LEU A 30 -9.93 -9.08 2.51
CA LEU A 30 -10.26 -10.02 3.59
C LEU A 30 -9.12 -10.10 4.63
N LEU A 31 -7.87 -10.12 4.19
CA LEU A 31 -6.70 -10.17 5.07
C LEU A 31 -6.66 -8.92 5.98
N PHE A 32 -6.66 -7.74 5.40
CA PHE A 32 -6.63 -6.49 6.18
C PHE A 32 -7.93 -6.25 6.95
N GLY A 33 -9.08 -6.58 6.37
CA GLY A 33 -10.38 -6.53 7.06
C GLY A 33 -10.42 -7.41 8.30
N GLY A 34 -9.85 -8.61 8.24
CA GLY A 34 -9.66 -9.48 9.39
C GLY A 34 -8.77 -8.85 10.46
N LEU A 35 -7.66 -8.21 10.06
CA LEU A 35 -6.78 -7.50 10.99
C LEU A 35 -7.47 -6.29 11.64
N PHE A 36 -8.28 -5.54 10.91
CA PHE A 36 -9.06 -4.43 11.45
C PHE A 36 -10.11 -4.91 12.44
N LEU A 37 -10.73 -6.07 12.19
CA LEU A 37 -11.65 -6.72 13.13
C LEU A 37 -10.93 -7.10 14.43
N VAL A 38 -9.79 -7.78 14.33
CA VAL A 38 -8.98 -8.18 15.50
C VAL A 38 -8.56 -6.94 16.30
N TYR A 39 -8.09 -5.89 15.62
CA TYR A 39 -7.74 -4.63 16.25
C TYR A 39 -8.93 -4.02 17.00
N SER A 40 -10.12 -3.99 16.39
CA SER A 40 -11.33 -3.40 16.96
C SER A 40 -11.80 -4.16 18.21
N VAL A 41 -11.67 -5.50 18.22
CA VAL A 41 -12.01 -6.34 19.38
C VAL A 41 -11.08 -6.02 20.56
N PHE A 42 -9.75 -6.01 20.34
CA PHE A 42 -8.81 -5.71 21.41
C PHE A 42 -8.88 -4.24 21.89
N ARG A 43 -9.16 -3.31 21.00
CA ARG A 43 -9.42 -1.92 21.38
C ARG A 43 -10.65 -1.81 22.29
N ALA A 44 -11.70 -2.58 22.05
CA ALA A 44 -12.89 -2.58 22.90
C ALA A 44 -12.61 -3.21 24.27
N GLU A 45 -11.68 -4.16 24.37
CA GLU A 45 -11.29 -4.82 25.62
C GLU A 45 -10.30 -3.98 26.43
N TYR A 46 -9.36 -3.24 25.77
CA TYR A 46 -8.30 -2.45 26.41
C TYR A 46 -8.31 -0.99 25.93
N PRO A 47 -9.41 -0.22 26.10
CA PRO A 47 -9.55 1.10 25.49
C PRO A 47 -8.51 2.12 26.00
N ALA A 48 -8.15 2.10 27.29
CA ALA A 48 -7.18 3.01 27.88
C ALA A 48 -5.77 2.79 27.28
N ASN A 49 -5.30 1.55 27.23
CA ASN A 49 -3.98 1.21 26.70
C ASN A 49 -3.88 1.53 25.19
N PHE A 50 -4.94 1.29 24.43
CA PHE A 50 -4.95 1.62 23.00
C PHE A 50 -4.94 3.13 22.76
N HIS A 51 -5.60 3.91 23.63
CA HIS A 51 -5.54 5.37 23.58
C HIS A 51 -4.12 5.87 23.92
N GLU A 52 -3.53 5.42 25.03
CA GLU A 52 -2.16 5.78 25.42
C GLU A 52 -1.14 5.38 24.36
N GLY A 53 -1.23 4.15 23.83
CA GLY A 53 -0.37 3.68 22.75
C GLY A 53 -0.46 4.53 21.49
N SER A 54 -1.66 5.02 21.13
CA SER A 54 -1.86 5.91 19.98
C SER A 54 -1.21 7.28 20.19
N MET A 55 -1.21 7.82 21.41
CA MET A 55 -0.55 9.09 21.73
C MET A 55 0.97 9.04 21.54
N GLU A 56 1.55 7.83 21.62
CA GLU A 56 2.96 7.61 21.32
C GLU A 56 3.28 7.71 19.82
N LEU A 57 2.28 7.75 18.93
CA LEU A 57 2.46 7.86 17.49
C LEU A 57 2.38 9.32 17.04
N SER A 58 3.22 9.69 16.07
CA SER A 58 3.22 11.04 15.51
C SER A 58 2.11 11.20 14.46
N VAL A 59 0.98 11.80 14.86
CA VAL A 59 -0.13 12.14 13.94
C VAL A 59 0.35 12.99 12.76
N THR A 60 1.32 13.89 12.98
CA THR A 60 1.87 14.75 11.93
C THR A 60 2.58 13.93 10.85
N ILE A 61 3.42 12.97 11.25
CA ILE A 61 4.11 12.08 10.29
C ILE A 61 3.08 11.22 9.56
N GLY A 62 2.10 10.68 10.27
CA GLY A 62 1.01 9.90 9.68
C GLY A 62 0.20 10.71 8.65
N ALA A 63 -0.12 11.97 8.95
CA ALA A 63 -0.84 12.86 8.03
C ALA A 63 -0.01 13.19 6.78
N ILE A 64 1.28 13.50 6.92
CA ILE A 64 2.18 13.74 5.79
C ILE A 64 2.26 12.49 4.91
N ASN A 65 2.38 11.32 5.50
CA ASN A 65 2.39 10.05 4.80
C ASN A 65 1.08 9.80 4.03
N THR A 66 -0.06 10.12 4.63
CA THR A 66 -1.38 10.02 3.98
C THR A 66 -1.45 10.93 2.77
N ILE A 67 -1.03 12.20 2.88
CA ILE A 67 -1.00 13.14 1.77
C ILE A 67 -0.07 12.64 0.66
N ALA A 68 1.12 12.13 1.00
CA ALA A 68 2.07 11.59 0.03
C ALA A 68 1.47 10.41 -0.76
N LEU A 69 0.81 9.47 -0.08
CA LEU A 69 0.16 8.33 -0.74
C LEU A 69 -1.04 8.75 -1.60
N LEU A 70 -1.92 9.63 -1.11
CA LEU A 70 -3.04 10.17 -1.91
C LEU A 70 -2.54 10.86 -3.17
N PHE A 71 -1.46 11.65 -3.08
CA PHE A 71 -0.84 12.27 -4.24
C PHE A 71 -0.24 11.22 -5.18
N SER A 72 0.39 10.17 -4.66
CA SER A 72 0.91 9.05 -5.44
C SER A 72 -0.20 8.30 -6.19
N SER A 73 -1.35 8.10 -5.54
CA SER A 73 -2.54 7.49 -6.13
C SER A 73 -3.07 8.31 -7.31
N MET A 74 -3.13 9.62 -7.17
CA MET A 74 -3.49 10.51 -8.27
C MET A 74 -2.48 10.41 -9.43
N THR A 75 -1.17 10.42 -9.14
CA THR A 75 -0.14 10.39 -10.20
C THR A 75 -0.14 9.08 -10.97
N ILE A 76 -0.40 7.93 -10.35
CA ILE A 76 -0.49 6.66 -11.08
C ILE A 76 -1.74 6.58 -11.96
N ALA A 77 -2.88 7.12 -11.51
CA ALA A 77 -4.09 7.21 -12.34
C ALA A 77 -3.85 8.09 -13.57
N MET A 78 -3.15 9.23 -13.39
CA MET A 78 -2.75 10.09 -14.51
C MET A 78 -1.74 9.39 -15.44
N ALA A 79 -0.83 8.56 -14.90
CA ALA A 79 0.14 7.79 -15.70
C ALA A 79 -0.57 6.78 -16.61
N LEU A 80 -1.61 6.10 -16.11
CA LEU A 80 -2.44 5.20 -16.89
C LEU A 80 -3.19 5.96 -18.01
N SER A 81 -3.81 7.10 -17.70
CA SER A 81 -4.45 7.95 -18.70
C SER A 81 -3.46 8.47 -19.76
N ALA A 82 -2.23 8.80 -19.36
CA ALA A 82 -1.19 9.26 -20.28
C ALA A 82 -0.77 8.17 -21.27
N ILE A 83 -0.62 6.90 -20.83
CA ILE A 83 -0.26 5.80 -21.73
C ILE A 83 -1.39 5.48 -22.72
N GLN A 84 -2.66 5.55 -22.27
CA GLN A 84 -3.84 5.38 -23.12
C GLN A 84 -3.91 6.45 -24.21
N LYS A 85 -3.46 7.69 -23.92
CA LYS A 85 -3.32 8.80 -24.88
C LYS A 85 -2.01 8.75 -25.67
N ASN A 86 -1.28 7.63 -25.64
CA ASN A 86 0.00 7.42 -26.32
C ASN A 86 1.12 8.39 -25.89
N ASN A 87 1.00 9.02 -24.72
CA ASN A 87 2.03 9.92 -24.18
C ASN A 87 2.96 9.18 -23.22
N ARG A 88 3.88 8.38 -23.77
CA ARG A 88 4.83 7.54 -23.01
C ARG A 88 5.72 8.35 -22.09
N LYS A 89 6.20 9.54 -22.54
CA LYS A 89 7.10 10.37 -21.75
C LYS A 89 6.41 10.88 -20.48
N LEU A 90 5.16 11.32 -20.60
CA LEU A 90 4.37 11.78 -19.44
C LEU A 90 4.09 10.62 -18.49
N SER A 91 3.65 9.46 -18.99
CA SER A 91 3.40 8.26 -18.19
C SER A 91 4.63 7.86 -17.36
N MET A 92 5.83 7.80 -17.98
CA MET A 92 7.07 7.48 -17.26
C MET A 92 7.41 8.50 -16.16
N ARG A 93 7.21 9.81 -16.41
CA ARG A 93 7.46 10.85 -15.40
C ARG A 93 6.51 10.71 -14.21
N LEU A 94 5.24 10.42 -14.48
CA LEU A 94 4.23 10.25 -13.43
C LEU A 94 4.48 9.00 -12.59
N ILE A 95 4.88 7.87 -13.21
CA ILE A 95 5.31 6.67 -12.47
C ILE A 95 6.53 6.99 -11.59
N ALA A 96 7.51 7.76 -12.09
CA ALA A 96 8.68 8.14 -11.31
C ALA A 96 8.28 9.00 -10.09
N VAL A 97 7.30 9.91 -10.23
CA VAL A 97 6.76 10.70 -9.11
C VAL A 97 6.05 9.78 -8.10
N THR A 98 5.25 8.81 -8.55
CA THR A 98 4.62 7.82 -7.68
C THR A 98 5.66 7.06 -6.85
N LEU A 99 6.73 6.57 -7.49
CA LEU A 99 7.83 5.87 -6.82
C LEU A 99 8.58 6.76 -5.82
N LEU A 100 8.76 8.04 -6.14
CA LEU A 100 9.36 9.03 -5.21
C LEU A 100 8.49 9.20 -3.96
N MET A 101 7.16 9.38 -4.12
CA MET A 101 6.25 9.51 -2.97
C MET A 101 6.24 8.26 -2.10
N ALA A 102 6.26 7.07 -2.71
CA ALA A 102 6.37 5.80 -2.00
C ALA A 102 7.68 5.69 -1.20
N THR A 103 8.79 6.15 -1.77
CA THR A 103 10.08 6.17 -1.07
C THR A 103 10.06 7.12 0.12
N ILE A 104 9.44 8.30 -0.02
CA ILE A 104 9.25 9.25 1.09
C ILE A 104 8.42 8.61 2.21
N PHE A 105 7.33 7.92 1.86
CA PHE A 105 6.52 7.19 2.83
C PHE A 105 7.32 6.15 3.61
N LEU A 106 8.07 5.29 2.92
CA LEU A 106 8.90 4.25 3.56
C LEU A 106 10.00 4.85 4.42
N PHE A 107 10.61 5.96 3.98
CA PHE A 107 11.63 6.66 4.76
C PHE A 107 11.06 7.25 6.05
N ASN A 108 9.91 7.92 6.00
CA ASN A 108 9.23 8.44 7.17
C ASN A 108 8.83 7.30 8.13
N LYS A 109 8.38 6.16 7.57
CA LYS A 109 8.03 4.99 8.37
C LYS A 109 9.24 4.37 9.05
N TYR A 110 10.38 4.33 8.36
CA TYR A 110 11.64 3.88 8.94
C TYR A 110 12.07 4.78 10.11
N LEU A 111 11.97 6.11 9.98
CA LEU A 111 12.26 7.04 11.06
C LEU A 111 11.35 6.84 12.27
N GLU A 112 10.06 6.67 12.03
CA GLU A 112 9.07 6.42 13.07
C GLU A 112 9.36 5.11 13.82
N TRP A 113 9.69 4.05 13.09
CA TRP A 113 10.06 2.77 13.69
C TRP A 113 11.38 2.83 14.46
N SER A 114 12.41 3.53 13.94
CA SER A 114 13.70 3.65 14.62
C SER A 114 13.54 4.29 16.01
N MET A 115 12.71 5.32 16.14
CA MET A 115 12.39 5.91 17.44
C MET A 115 11.73 4.90 18.40
N LYS A 116 10.82 4.05 17.89
CA LYS A 116 10.18 3.01 18.71
C LYS A 116 11.16 1.91 19.13
N PHE A 117 12.11 1.55 18.25
CA PHE A 117 13.18 0.61 18.59
C PHE A 117 14.09 1.15 19.69
N GLU A 118 14.43 2.44 19.68
CA GLU A 118 15.23 3.09 20.74
C GLU A 118 14.52 3.08 22.08
N HIS A 119 13.19 3.26 22.11
CA HIS A 119 12.36 3.18 23.32
C HIS A 119 12.03 1.74 23.75
N GLY A 120 12.46 0.72 23.03
CA GLY A 120 12.19 -0.67 23.34
C GLY A 120 10.73 -1.10 23.14
N LEU A 121 9.91 -0.33 22.42
CA LEU A 121 8.50 -0.59 22.14
C LEU A 121 8.31 -1.41 20.87
N TYR A 122 8.99 -2.54 20.75
CA TYR A 122 8.91 -3.41 19.57
C TYR A 122 8.74 -4.88 19.99
N PRO A 123 8.05 -5.71 19.17
CA PRO A 123 7.86 -7.13 19.47
C PRO A 123 9.19 -7.87 19.67
N GLY A 124 9.31 -8.55 20.81
CA GLY A 124 10.55 -9.25 21.19
C GLY A 124 11.56 -8.41 21.99
N SER A 125 11.25 -7.15 22.32
CA SER A 125 12.06 -6.33 23.24
C SER A 125 12.05 -6.92 24.66
N PRO A 126 13.16 -6.81 25.43
CA PRO A 126 13.22 -7.17 26.86
C PRO A 126 12.21 -6.39 27.73
N LEU A 127 11.77 -5.21 27.29
CA LEU A 127 10.78 -4.38 28.00
C LEU A 127 9.34 -4.86 27.79
N MET A 128 9.04 -5.53 26.68
CA MET A 128 7.70 -6.00 26.33
C MET A 128 7.03 -6.87 27.40
N PRO A 129 7.71 -7.82 28.07
CA PRO A 129 7.09 -8.64 29.13
C PRO A 129 6.69 -7.85 30.37
N HIS A 130 7.21 -6.62 30.53
CA HIS A 130 6.91 -5.73 31.65
C HIS A 130 5.81 -4.72 31.35
N LEU A 131 5.35 -4.62 30.10
CA LEU A 131 4.21 -3.79 29.70
C LEU A 131 2.90 -4.47 30.08
N GLU A 132 1.86 -3.66 30.26
CA GLU A 132 0.51 -4.16 30.39
C GLU A 132 0.08 -4.92 29.11
N ARG A 133 -0.82 -5.88 29.29
CA ARG A 133 -1.27 -6.73 28.18
C ARG A 133 -1.89 -5.91 27.02
N GLY A 134 -2.59 -4.83 27.34
CA GLY A 134 -3.19 -3.94 26.35
C GLY A 134 -2.15 -3.22 25.49
N ASP A 135 -1.07 -2.71 26.10
CA ASP A 135 0.03 -2.04 25.40
C ASP A 135 0.79 -3.02 24.49
N LEU A 136 1.07 -4.21 25.02
CA LEU A 136 1.72 -5.27 24.24
C LEU A 136 0.90 -5.63 23.00
N LEU A 137 -0.42 -5.73 23.12
CA LEU A 137 -1.31 -6.02 22.00
C LEU A 137 -1.35 -4.86 21.00
N PHE A 138 -1.42 -3.60 21.49
CA PHE A 138 -1.41 -2.43 20.64
C PHE A 138 -0.14 -2.35 19.77
N PHE A 139 1.05 -2.39 20.40
CA PHE A 139 2.32 -2.29 19.65
C PHE A 139 2.55 -3.50 18.73
N SER A 140 2.14 -4.71 19.15
CA SER A 140 2.25 -5.89 18.29
C SER A 140 1.37 -5.76 17.04
N LEU A 141 0.12 -5.33 17.18
CA LEU A 141 -0.79 -5.08 16.07
C LEU A 141 -0.31 -3.92 15.19
N TYR A 142 0.18 -2.83 15.81
CA TYR A 142 0.75 -1.69 15.09
C TYR A 142 1.89 -2.11 14.17
N PHE A 143 2.91 -2.80 14.70
CA PHE A 143 4.05 -3.26 13.89
C PHE A 143 3.64 -4.28 12.83
N PHE A 144 2.74 -5.20 13.18
CA PHE A 144 2.28 -6.23 12.23
C PHE A 144 1.50 -5.61 11.06
N MET A 145 0.50 -4.76 11.35
CA MET A 145 -0.35 -4.15 10.32
C MET A 145 0.43 -3.16 9.46
N THR A 146 1.24 -2.28 10.08
CA THR A 146 2.06 -1.32 9.32
C THR A 146 3.22 -1.97 8.59
N GLY A 147 3.79 -3.06 9.12
CA GLY A 147 4.84 -3.85 8.47
C GLY A 147 4.32 -4.60 7.25
N LEU A 148 3.16 -5.24 7.38
CA LEU A 148 2.49 -5.90 6.26
C LEU A 148 2.14 -4.88 5.16
N HIS A 149 1.63 -3.70 5.55
CA HIS A 149 1.35 -2.62 4.61
C HIS A 149 2.63 -2.11 3.91
N ALA A 150 3.72 -1.90 4.64
CA ALA A 150 5.01 -1.50 4.06
C ALA A 150 5.55 -2.55 3.07
N LEU A 151 5.37 -3.85 3.36
CA LEU A 151 5.70 -4.93 2.42
C LEU A 151 4.91 -4.79 1.12
N HIS A 152 3.60 -4.51 1.20
CA HIS A 152 2.75 -4.30 0.02
C HIS A 152 3.19 -3.08 -0.80
N ILE A 153 3.59 -1.98 -0.14
CA ILE A 153 4.19 -0.82 -0.84
C ILE A 153 5.45 -1.24 -1.61
N ILE A 154 6.34 -2.01 -0.98
CA ILE A 154 7.59 -2.48 -1.65
C ILE A 154 7.25 -3.34 -2.88
N VAL A 155 6.32 -4.28 -2.75
CA VAL A 155 5.86 -5.10 -3.88
C VAL A 155 5.28 -4.22 -4.98
N GLY A 156 4.43 -3.24 -4.65
CA GLY A 156 3.86 -2.28 -5.59
C GLY A 156 4.94 -1.44 -6.30
N MET A 157 5.96 -0.99 -5.57
CA MET A 157 7.11 -0.28 -6.16
C MET A 157 7.87 -1.15 -7.16
N VAL A 158 8.06 -2.44 -6.89
CA VAL A 158 8.68 -3.39 -7.83
C VAL A 158 7.83 -3.54 -9.09
N LEU A 159 6.51 -3.72 -8.95
CA LEU A 159 5.57 -3.84 -10.08
C LEU A 159 5.58 -2.57 -10.96
N LEU A 160 5.50 -1.39 -10.34
CA LEU A 160 5.52 -0.11 -11.08
C LEU A 160 6.87 0.14 -11.74
N THR A 161 7.97 -0.24 -11.10
CA THR A 161 9.32 -0.16 -11.68
C THR A 161 9.45 -1.07 -12.90
N MET A 162 8.91 -2.30 -12.87
CA MET A 162 8.85 -3.17 -14.03
C MET A 162 8.02 -2.55 -15.17
N CYS A 163 6.87 -1.93 -14.85
CA CYS A 163 6.06 -1.21 -15.84
C CYS A 163 6.82 -0.05 -16.46
N TYR A 164 7.54 0.74 -15.66
CA TYR A 164 8.39 1.83 -16.14
C TYR A 164 9.42 1.36 -17.18
N PHE A 165 10.14 0.27 -16.89
CA PHE A 165 11.11 -0.28 -17.83
C PHE A 165 10.47 -0.88 -19.09
N LYS A 166 9.28 -1.51 -18.97
CA LYS A 166 8.51 -2.01 -20.12
C LYS A 166 8.05 -0.86 -21.04
N ILE A 167 7.61 0.28 -20.48
CA ILE A 167 7.26 1.49 -21.26
C ILE A 167 8.51 2.04 -21.96
N LYS A 168 9.65 2.12 -21.25
CA LYS A 168 10.92 2.60 -21.81
C LYS A 168 11.39 1.73 -22.98
N LYS A 169 11.25 0.41 -22.89
CA LYS A 169 11.57 -0.55 -23.96
C LYS A 169 10.52 -0.57 -25.09
N GLY A 170 9.35 0.08 -24.92
CA GLY A 170 8.27 0.11 -25.91
C GLY A 170 7.40 -1.15 -25.96
N THR A 171 7.63 -2.13 -25.10
CA THR A 171 6.81 -3.36 -24.99
C THR A 171 5.45 -3.11 -24.34
N LEU A 172 5.34 -2.06 -23.49
CA LEU A 172 4.10 -1.58 -22.94
C LEU A 172 3.75 -0.24 -23.62
N ASN A 173 2.57 -0.17 -24.24
CA ASN A 173 2.12 0.96 -25.03
C ASN A 173 0.59 1.09 -24.98
N PHE A 174 0.00 2.03 -25.75
CA PHE A 174 -1.44 2.29 -25.78
C PHE A 174 -2.32 1.09 -26.19
N GLN A 175 -1.75 0.08 -26.86
CA GLN A 175 -2.45 -1.17 -27.25
C GLN A 175 -2.30 -2.28 -26.19
N LYS A 176 -1.20 -2.26 -25.43
CA LYS A 176 -0.85 -3.29 -24.43
C LYS A 176 -0.49 -2.64 -23.11
N TYR A 177 -1.50 -2.13 -22.39
CA TYR A 177 -1.32 -1.42 -21.11
C TYR A 177 -1.88 -2.17 -19.89
N ILE A 178 -2.43 -3.38 -20.07
CA ILE A 178 -3.06 -4.18 -19.01
C ILE A 178 -2.17 -4.34 -17.78
N HIS A 179 -0.87 -4.51 -17.95
CA HIS A 179 0.07 -4.64 -16.84
C HIS A 179 0.17 -3.35 -15.99
N LEU A 180 0.07 -2.17 -16.62
CA LEU A 180 0.05 -0.90 -15.90
C LEU A 180 -1.31 -0.68 -15.24
N GLU A 181 -2.40 -1.09 -15.88
CA GLU A 181 -3.75 -1.04 -15.31
C GLU A 181 -3.83 -1.89 -14.04
N ASN A 182 -3.38 -3.15 -14.09
CA ASN A 182 -3.33 -4.03 -12.91
C ASN A 182 -2.37 -3.50 -11.83
N GLY A 183 -1.21 -2.94 -12.22
CA GLY A 183 -0.29 -2.30 -11.29
C GLY A 183 -0.89 -1.06 -10.60
N ALA A 184 -1.69 -0.27 -11.33
CA ALA A 184 -2.40 0.87 -10.78
C ALA A 184 -3.53 0.43 -9.82
N LEU A 185 -4.30 -0.61 -10.17
CA LEU A 185 -5.31 -1.20 -9.27
C LEU A 185 -4.69 -1.71 -7.97
N TYR A 186 -3.56 -2.42 -8.06
CA TYR A 186 -2.81 -2.86 -6.89
C TYR A 186 -2.39 -1.67 -6.03
N TRP A 187 -1.84 -0.61 -6.64
CA TRP A 187 -1.41 0.59 -5.94
C TRP A 187 -2.55 1.28 -5.22
N HIS A 188 -3.70 1.43 -5.87
CA HIS A 188 -4.90 2.00 -5.26
C HIS A 188 -5.41 1.18 -4.07
N LEU A 189 -5.33 -0.16 -4.14
CA LEU A 189 -5.65 -1.00 -2.99
C LEU A 189 -4.74 -0.70 -1.79
N VAL A 190 -3.43 -0.63 -2.03
CA VAL A 190 -2.44 -0.34 -0.97
C VAL A 190 -2.71 1.02 -0.34
N ASP A 191 -2.94 2.06 -1.15
CA ASP A 191 -3.28 3.40 -0.68
C ASP A 191 -4.59 3.41 0.14
N LEU A 192 -5.61 2.67 -0.32
CA LEU A 192 -6.89 2.55 0.37
C LEU A 192 -6.73 1.90 1.74
N ILE A 193 -5.91 0.85 1.86
CA ILE A 193 -5.60 0.23 3.14
C ILE A 193 -4.99 1.24 4.12
N TRP A 194 -4.08 2.12 3.66
CA TRP A 194 -3.50 3.16 4.51
C TRP A 194 -4.53 4.18 5.00
N ILE A 195 -5.51 4.56 4.15
CA ILE A 195 -6.60 5.47 4.53
C ILE A 195 -7.38 4.93 5.74
N PHE A 196 -7.50 3.61 5.88
CA PHE A 196 -8.12 2.99 7.07
C PHE A 196 -7.12 2.81 8.23
N LEU A 197 -5.87 2.44 7.93
CA LEU A 197 -4.82 2.26 8.96
C LEU A 197 -4.52 3.54 9.72
N PHE A 198 -4.44 4.67 9.02
CA PHE A 198 -4.10 5.94 9.63
C PHE A 198 -5.09 6.37 10.72
N PRO A 199 -6.41 6.51 10.48
CA PRO A 199 -7.34 6.87 11.55
C PRO A 199 -7.43 5.79 12.62
N LEU A 200 -7.33 4.52 12.25
CA LEU A 200 -7.44 3.40 13.18
C LEU A 200 -6.31 3.38 14.22
N LEU A 201 -5.09 3.76 13.83
CA LEU A 201 -3.91 3.70 14.69
C LEU A 201 -3.54 5.06 15.30
N TYR A 202 -3.72 6.17 14.58
CA TYR A 202 -3.18 7.49 14.96
C TYR A 202 -4.24 8.47 15.46
N LEU A 203 -5.54 8.28 15.15
CA LEU A 203 -6.61 9.21 15.49
C LEU A 203 -7.58 8.64 16.53
N ILE A 204 -7.08 7.76 17.39
CA ILE A 204 -7.88 7.24 18.50
C ILE A 204 -8.04 8.33 19.56
N THR A 205 -9.28 8.73 19.80
CA THR A 205 -9.70 9.63 20.89
C THR A 205 -10.42 8.87 21.97
#